data_6cb73f36c631e035ab31cbc440b99e23
#
_entry.id   6cb73f36c631e035ab31cbc440b99e23
#
_cell.length_a   1.000
_cell.length_b   1.000
_cell.length_c   1.000
_cell.angle_alpha   90.00
_cell.angle_beta   90.00
_cell.angle_gamma   90.00
#
_symmetry.space_group_name_H-M   'P 1'
#
loop_
_entity.id
_entity.type
_entity.pdbx_description
1 polymer ?
#
loop_
_entity_poly.entity_id
_entity_poly.type
_entity_poly.pdbx_seq_one_letter_code
_entity_poly.pdbx_strand_id
1 'polypeptide(L)'
;RGLNPYVKDVARRLAKAGFIAFAPDALHPLGGYPGNDDEGRAMQHTLDRTKIQNDFVAAAHFLKAQPNSNGKLGAVGFCFGGYIVNYLASVESNLLTAGVPFYGTPASESLHKNIKAPLMIQLGELDKEYKRELKKLKV
;
A
#
# COMPACT_ATOMS: atom_id res chain seq x y z
N ARG A 1 -4.93 7.62 -6.77
CA ARG A 1 -5.17 9.08 -6.89
C ARG A 1 -3.92 9.92 -6.67
N GLY A 2 -2.75 9.31 -6.48
CA GLY A 2 -1.49 9.99 -6.20
C GLY A 2 -1.35 10.45 -4.74
N LEU A 3 -0.29 11.21 -4.49
CA LEU A 3 0.06 11.75 -3.18
C LEU A 3 -0.80 13.01 -2.88
N ASN A 4 -2.09 12.78 -2.68
CA ASN A 4 -3.07 13.83 -2.41
C ASN A 4 -2.97 14.37 -0.97
N PRO A 5 -3.70 15.45 -0.61
CA PRO A 5 -3.66 16.02 0.74
C PRO A 5 -4.00 15.04 1.86
N TYR A 6 -4.93 14.09 1.62
CA TYR A 6 -5.30 13.08 2.60
C TYR A 6 -4.13 12.14 2.92
N VAL A 7 -3.43 11.61 1.91
CA VAL A 7 -2.28 10.71 2.10
C VAL A 7 -1.13 11.45 2.80
N LYS A 8 -0.91 12.73 2.44
CA LYS A 8 0.08 13.59 3.14
C LYS A 8 -0.27 13.77 4.62
N ASP A 9 -1.54 13.97 4.94
CA ASP A 9 -2.00 14.10 6.33
C ASP A 9 -1.79 12.80 7.11
N VAL A 10 -2.15 11.65 6.54
CA VAL A 10 -1.91 10.34 7.16
C VAL A 10 -0.43 10.14 7.46
N ALA A 11 0.47 10.44 6.50
CA ALA A 11 1.90 10.31 6.70
C ALA A 11 2.42 11.21 7.83
N ARG A 12 1.95 12.47 7.90
CA ARG A 12 2.32 13.41 8.98
C ARG A 12 1.81 12.94 10.35
N ARG A 13 0.61 12.38 10.41
CA ARG A 13 0.04 11.84 11.65
C ARG A 13 0.81 10.62 12.14
N LEU A 14 1.25 9.73 11.23
CA LEU A 14 2.12 8.62 11.57
C LEU A 14 3.49 9.11 12.09
N ALA A 15 4.08 10.12 11.44
CA ALA A 15 5.31 10.72 11.91
C ALA A 15 5.15 11.33 13.31
N LYS A 16 4.03 12.02 13.56
CA LYS A 16 3.71 12.58 14.90
C LYS A 16 3.51 11.48 15.95
N ALA A 17 3.08 10.29 15.54
CA ALA A 17 2.93 9.11 16.41
C ALA A 17 4.26 8.35 16.66
N GLY A 18 5.39 8.85 16.13
CA GLY A 18 6.72 8.31 16.39
C GLY A 18 7.27 7.37 15.32
N PHE A 19 6.61 7.28 14.15
CA PHE A 19 7.10 6.47 13.03
C PHE A 19 7.96 7.29 12.07
N ILE A 20 8.91 6.65 11.40
CA ILE A 20 9.51 7.20 10.19
C ILE A 20 8.50 6.97 9.07
N ALA A 21 7.79 8.00 8.65
CA ALA A 21 6.72 7.90 7.67
C ALA A 21 7.22 8.26 6.26
N PHE A 22 6.91 7.42 5.29
CA PHE A 22 7.24 7.62 3.89
C PHE A 22 6.01 7.30 3.02
N ALA A 23 5.58 8.25 2.21
CA ALA A 23 4.47 8.11 1.28
C ALA A 23 4.97 8.29 -0.17
N PRO A 24 5.31 7.20 -0.87
CA PRO A 24 5.75 7.27 -2.27
C PRO A 24 4.63 7.80 -3.18
N ASP A 25 4.98 8.60 -4.17
CA ASP A 25 4.04 9.11 -5.16
C ASP A 25 4.09 8.28 -6.45
N ALA A 26 3.10 7.40 -6.64
CA ALA A 26 2.97 6.62 -7.85
C ALA A 26 2.76 7.45 -9.11
N LEU A 27 2.25 8.68 -9.00
CA LEU A 27 2.05 9.60 -10.11
C LEU A 27 3.28 10.45 -10.45
N HIS A 28 4.36 10.33 -9.68
CA HIS A 28 5.58 11.13 -9.91
C HIS A 28 6.05 11.13 -11.38
N PRO A 29 6.06 9.99 -12.11
CA PRO A 29 6.46 9.97 -13.52
C PRO A 29 5.57 10.79 -14.45
N LEU A 30 4.35 11.11 -14.02
CA LEU A 30 3.36 11.92 -14.75
C LEU A 30 3.25 13.36 -14.22
N GLY A 31 4.19 13.79 -13.36
CA GLY A 31 4.17 15.13 -12.77
C GLY A 31 3.56 15.20 -11.37
N GLY A 32 3.15 14.07 -10.79
CA GLY A 32 2.58 14.00 -9.45
C GLY A 32 1.07 14.23 -9.38
N TYR A 33 0.57 14.52 -8.18
CA TYR A 33 -0.85 14.75 -7.95
C TYR A 33 -1.33 16.02 -8.65
N PRO A 34 -2.36 15.94 -9.54
CA PRO A 34 -2.76 17.06 -10.41
C PRO A 34 -3.60 18.16 -9.72
N GLY A 35 -3.93 17.99 -8.44
CA GLY A 35 -4.72 18.94 -7.67
C GLY A 35 -6.19 18.54 -7.47
N ASN A 36 -6.66 17.52 -8.17
CA ASN A 36 -7.98 16.91 -7.93
C ASN A 36 -7.92 15.37 -8.06
N ASP A 37 -8.82 14.71 -7.36
CA ASP A 37 -8.80 13.24 -7.20
C ASP A 37 -9.29 12.50 -8.46
N ASP A 38 -10.18 13.10 -9.27
CA ASP A 38 -10.72 12.45 -10.46
C ASP A 38 -9.65 12.39 -11.56
N GLU A 39 -8.94 13.49 -11.76
CA GLU A 39 -7.80 13.55 -12.67
C GLU A 39 -6.67 12.62 -12.20
N GLY A 40 -6.33 12.65 -10.92
CA GLY A 40 -5.35 11.72 -10.33
C GLY A 40 -5.72 10.25 -10.51
N ARG A 41 -7.02 9.93 -10.45
CA ARG A 41 -7.53 8.59 -10.75
C ARG A 41 -7.37 8.24 -12.23
N ALA A 42 -7.69 9.16 -13.13
CA ALA A 42 -7.50 8.95 -14.57
C ALA A 42 -6.03 8.69 -14.90
N MET A 43 -5.12 9.50 -14.36
CA MET A 43 -3.67 9.34 -14.51
C MET A 43 -3.20 7.96 -13.98
N GLN A 44 -3.69 7.52 -12.82
CA GLN A 44 -3.35 6.23 -12.24
C GLN A 44 -3.67 5.07 -13.18
N HIS A 45 -4.75 5.13 -13.95
CA HIS A 45 -5.14 4.09 -14.90
C HIS A 45 -4.19 3.96 -16.10
N THR A 46 -3.38 4.97 -16.38
CA THR A 46 -2.38 4.94 -17.47
C THR A 46 -1.03 4.36 -17.04
N LEU A 47 -0.83 4.13 -15.74
CA LEU A 47 0.45 3.65 -15.22
C LEU A 47 0.62 2.14 -15.44
N ASP A 48 1.85 1.73 -15.72
CA ASP A 48 2.24 0.32 -15.72
C ASP A 48 2.15 -0.25 -14.30
N ARG A 49 1.31 -1.26 -14.13
CA ARG A 49 1.06 -1.87 -12.82
C ARG A 49 2.30 -2.56 -12.25
N THR A 50 3.07 -3.24 -13.09
CA THR A 50 4.30 -3.93 -12.68
C THR A 50 5.34 -2.93 -12.22
N LYS A 51 5.47 -1.82 -12.97
CA LYS A 51 6.38 -0.75 -12.57
C LYS A 51 5.99 -0.17 -11.20
N ILE A 52 4.71 0.12 -10.97
CA ILE A 52 4.26 0.63 -9.66
C ILE A 52 4.58 -0.37 -8.55
N GLN A 53 4.32 -1.66 -8.75
CA GLN A 53 4.65 -2.71 -7.78
C GLN A 53 6.14 -2.68 -7.42
N ASN A 54 7.01 -2.62 -8.41
CA ASN A 54 8.46 -2.57 -8.21
C ASN A 54 8.90 -1.28 -7.51
N ASP A 55 8.31 -0.13 -7.86
CA ASP A 55 8.60 1.15 -7.23
C ASP A 55 8.24 1.13 -5.72
N PHE A 56 7.10 0.51 -5.36
CA PHE A 56 6.71 0.37 -3.96
C PHE A 56 7.55 -0.64 -3.18
N VAL A 57 8.01 -1.72 -3.81
CA VAL A 57 8.98 -2.65 -3.21
C VAL A 57 10.30 -1.93 -2.94
N ALA A 58 10.80 -1.18 -3.92
CA ALA A 58 12.01 -0.37 -3.76
C ALA A 58 11.87 0.67 -2.65
N ALA A 59 10.71 1.36 -2.57
CA ALA A 59 10.41 2.31 -1.51
C ALA A 59 10.37 1.65 -0.12
N ALA A 60 9.84 0.42 -0.02
CA ALA A 60 9.82 -0.35 1.21
C ALA A 60 11.26 -0.70 1.68
N HIS A 61 12.10 -1.19 0.79
CA HIS A 61 13.51 -1.46 1.09
C HIS A 61 14.26 -0.19 1.45
N PHE A 62 14.04 0.91 0.72
CA PHE A 62 14.64 2.21 1.01
C PHE A 62 14.32 2.68 2.43
N LEU A 63 13.04 2.63 2.83
CA LEU A 63 12.63 3.06 4.16
C LEU A 63 13.21 2.16 5.25
N LYS A 64 13.22 0.85 5.03
CA LYS A 64 13.76 -0.14 5.96
C LYS A 64 15.26 0.04 6.21
N ALA A 65 15.99 0.49 5.20
CA ALA A 65 17.44 0.71 5.25
C ALA A 65 17.87 2.09 5.80
N GLN A 66 16.93 2.96 6.20
CA GLN A 66 17.29 4.27 6.74
C GLN A 66 18.11 4.14 8.03
N PRO A 67 19.13 5.01 8.28
CA PRO A 67 20.02 4.89 9.43
C PRO A 67 19.32 4.91 10.79
N ASN A 68 18.17 5.61 10.88
CA ASN A 68 17.35 5.70 12.09
C ASN A 68 16.19 4.68 12.12
N SER A 69 16.14 3.75 11.15
CA SER A 69 15.17 2.65 11.13
C SER A 69 15.61 1.53 12.08
N ASN A 70 14.65 0.94 12.77
CA ASN A 70 14.88 -0.29 13.55
C ASN A 70 14.70 -1.59 12.72
N GLY A 71 14.56 -1.46 11.38
CA GLY A 71 14.36 -2.57 10.46
C GLY A 71 12.93 -3.14 10.42
N LYS A 72 12.03 -2.69 11.29
CA LYS A 72 10.62 -3.08 11.27
C LYS A 72 9.84 -2.14 10.36
N LEU A 73 9.11 -2.72 9.41
CA LEU A 73 8.37 -1.95 8.41
C LEU A 73 6.87 -2.27 8.49
N GLY A 74 6.07 -1.25 8.74
CA GLY A 74 4.60 -1.31 8.60
C GLY A 74 4.15 -0.65 7.30
N ALA A 75 3.01 -1.09 6.78
CA ALA A 75 2.37 -0.44 5.65
C ALA A 75 0.88 -0.21 5.91
N VAL A 76 0.38 0.96 5.52
CA VAL A 76 -1.05 1.30 5.51
C VAL A 76 -1.41 1.85 4.13
N GLY A 77 -2.56 1.48 3.61
CA GLY A 77 -2.99 1.94 2.30
C GLY A 77 -4.49 1.84 2.08
N PHE A 78 -5.01 2.69 1.19
CA PHE A 78 -6.44 2.87 0.93
C PHE A 78 -6.75 2.56 -0.53
N CYS A 79 -7.79 1.78 -0.81
CA CYS A 79 -8.19 1.39 -2.15
C CYS A 79 -7.03 0.70 -2.91
N PHE A 80 -6.51 1.31 -3.96
CA PHE A 80 -5.31 0.83 -4.64
C PHE A 80 -4.09 0.73 -3.70
N GLY A 81 -3.95 1.68 -2.75
CA GLY A 81 -2.93 1.60 -1.70
C GLY A 81 -3.12 0.38 -0.79
N GLY A 82 -4.36 -0.02 -0.50
CA GLY A 82 -4.66 -1.26 0.22
C GLY A 82 -4.22 -2.50 -0.57
N TYR A 83 -4.44 -2.50 -1.90
CA TYR A 83 -3.87 -3.54 -2.78
C TYR A 83 -2.34 -3.58 -2.68
N ILE A 84 -1.67 -2.42 -2.69
CA ILE A 84 -0.20 -2.36 -2.54
C ILE A 84 0.26 -2.94 -1.20
N VAL A 85 -0.45 -2.69 -0.09
CA VAL A 85 -0.14 -3.32 1.20
C VAL A 85 -0.24 -4.84 1.12
N ASN A 86 -1.32 -5.37 0.52
CA ASN A 86 -1.49 -6.81 0.30
C ASN A 86 -0.36 -7.39 -0.58
N TYR A 87 0.02 -6.67 -1.63
CA TYR A 87 1.12 -7.07 -2.50
C TYR A 87 2.47 -7.10 -1.77
N LEU A 88 2.82 -6.03 -1.04
CA LEU A 88 4.07 -5.96 -0.27
C LEU A 88 4.17 -7.06 0.79
N ALA A 89 3.04 -7.43 1.41
CA ALA A 89 3.00 -8.53 2.39
C ALA A 89 3.23 -9.91 1.76
N SER A 90 2.97 -10.04 0.45
CA SER A 90 2.98 -11.32 -0.26
C SER A 90 4.14 -11.51 -1.24
N VAL A 91 4.76 -10.43 -1.72
CA VAL A 91 5.85 -10.52 -2.70
C VAL A 91 7.14 -11.03 -2.06
N GLU A 92 7.43 -10.62 -0.84
CA GLU A 92 8.57 -11.05 -0.05
C GLU A 92 8.14 -11.33 1.40
N SER A 93 8.34 -12.57 1.87
CA SER A 93 7.80 -13.06 3.16
C SER A 93 8.21 -12.23 4.40
N ASN A 94 9.31 -11.51 4.35
CA ASN A 94 9.86 -10.75 5.49
C ASN A 94 9.99 -9.24 5.19
N LEU A 95 9.35 -8.75 4.12
CA LEU A 95 9.41 -7.33 3.79
C LEU A 95 8.65 -6.49 4.81
N LEU A 96 7.40 -6.88 5.11
CA LEU A 96 6.58 -6.22 6.11
C LEU A 96 6.61 -6.92 7.46
N THR A 97 6.57 -6.13 8.53
CA THR A 97 6.32 -6.58 9.92
C THR A 97 4.82 -6.61 10.23
N ALA A 98 4.05 -5.68 9.66
CA ALA A 98 2.60 -5.61 9.77
C ALA A 98 2.00 -4.81 8.61
N GLY A 99 0.72 -5.03 8.29
CA GLY A 99 0.02 -4.27 7.26
C GLY A 99 -1.42 -3.93 7.64
N VAL A 100 -1.89 -2.76 7.18
CA VAL A 100 -3.28 -2.32 7.37
C VAL A 100 -3.86 -1.91 6.01
N PRO A 101 -4.35 -2.88 5.21
CA PRO A 101 -5.02 -2.59 3.95
C PRO A 101 -6.48 -2.16 4.20
N PHE A 102 -6.85 -0.98 3.72
CA PHE A 102 -8.23 -0.50 3.68
C PHE A 102 -8.82 -0.77 2.30
N TYR A 103 -9.86 -1.60 2.22
CA TYR A 103 -10.64 -1.93 1.00
C TYR A 103 -9.79 -2.09 -0.27
N GLY A 104 -8.63 -2.72 -0.13
CA GLY A 104 -7.74 -3.06 -1.25
C GLY A 104 -7.92 -4.51 -1.67
N THR A 105 -7.93 -4.79 -2.98
CA THR A 105 -8.01 -6.16 -3.48
C THR A 105 -6.83 -7.00 -2.99
N PRO A 106 -7.01 -8.32 -2.78
CA PRO A 106 -5.90 -9.22 -2.48
C PRO A 106 -4.84 -9.22 -3.60
N ALA A 107 -3.63 -9.60 -3.25
CA ALA A 107 -2.61 -9.95 -4.24
C ALA A 107 -2.98 -11.25 -4.96
N SER A 108 -2.21 -11.64 -5.98
CA SER A 108 -2.40 -12.91 -6.69
C SER A 108 -2.40 -14.09 -5.71
N GLU A 109 -3.32 -15.04 -5.88
CA GLU A 109 -3.47 -16.22 -5.01
C GLU A 109 -2.17 -17.02 -4.89
N SER A 110 -1.37 -17.07 -5.96
CA SER A 110 -0.07 -17.75 -5.97
C SER A 110 0.93 -17.20 -4.94
N LEU A 111 0.74 -15.94 -4.53
CA LEU A 111 1.60 -15.24 -3.56
C LEU A 111 1.10 -15.37 -2.11
N HIS A 112 -0.13 -15.80 -1.87
CA HIS A 112 -0.71 -15.82 -0.52
C HIS A 112 0.10 -16.65 0.48
N LYS A 113 0.71 -17.75 0.04
CA LYS A 113 1.58 -18.61 0.86
C LYS A 113 2.81 -17.89 1.46
N ASN A 114 3.19 -16.76 0.87
CA ASN A 114 4.34 -15.98 1.31
C ASN A 114 3.98 -14.99 2.44
N ILE A 115 2.69 -14.75 2.69
CA ILE A 115 2.24 -13.81 3.72
C ILE A 115 2.62 -14.34 5.10
N LYS A 116 3.50 -13.62 5.79
CA LYS A 116 3.93 -13.90 7.17
C LYS A 116 3.54 -12.77 8.12
N ALA A 117 3.46 -11.54 7.59
CA ALA A 117 3.06 -10.39 8.38
C ALA A 117 1.58 -10.46 8.77
N PRO A 118 1.21 -10.13 10.01
CA PRO A 118 -0.19 -9.94 10.37
C PRO A 118 -0.79 -8.78 9.57
N LEU A 119 -2.01 -8.98 9.07
CA LEU A 119 -2.76 -7.98 8.32
C LEU A 119 -4.05 -7.63 9.07
N MET A 120 -4.24 -6.36 9.39
CA MET A 120 -5.50 -5.82 9.90
C MET A 120 -6.31 -5.29 8.73
N ILE A 121 -7.14 -6.14 8.13
CA ILE A 121 -7.91 -5.80 6.93
C ILE A 121 -9.15 -4.98 7.33
N GLN A 122 -9.29 -3.78 6.75
CA GLN A 122 -10.41 -2.87 6.98
C GLN A 122 -11.36 -2.89 5.78
N LEU A 123 -12.64 -3.19 6.06
CA LEU A 123 -13.67 -3.33 5.03
C LEU A 123 -14.93 -2.56 5.38
N GLY A 124 -15.62 -2.06 4.34
CA GLY A 124 -17.00 -1.61 4.48
C GLY A 124 -17.96 -2.80 4.71
N GLU A 125 -18.93 -2.64 5.61
CA GLU A 125 -19.92 -3.70 5.90
C GLU A 125 -20.70 -4.11 4.65
N LEU A 126 -20.98 -3.17 3.76
CA LEU A 126 -21.75 -3.37 2.53
C LEU A 126 -20.91 -3.76 1.31
N ASP A 127 -19.58 -3.86 1.44
CA ASP A 127 -18.68 -4.25 0.36
C ASP A 127 -18.74 -5.76 0.10
N LYS A 128 -19.73 -6.15 -0.72
CA LYS A 128 -19.97 -7.57 -1.07
C LYS A 128 -18.89 -8.15 -1.96
N GLU A 129 -18.32 -7.34 -2.85
CA GLU A 129 -17.30 -7.77 -3.79
C GLU A 129 -16.03 -8.13 -3.07
N TYR A 130 -15.57 -7.26 -2.18
CA TYR A 130 -14.37 -7.49 -1.40
C TYR A 130 -14.52 -8.65 -0.42
N LYS A 131 -15.69 -8.80 0.22
CA LYS A 131 -15.97 -9.95 1.09
C LYS A 131 -15.89 -11.28 0.34
N ARG A 132 -16.26 -11.31 -0.94
CA ARG A 132 -16.12 -12.49 -1.80
C ARG A 132 -14.64 -12.80 -2.07
N GLU A 133 -13.84 -11.79 -2.35
CA GLU A 133 -12.40 -11.95 -2.60
C GLU A 133 -11.64 -12.39 -1.34
N LEU A 134 -12.01 -11.88 -0.16
CA LEU A 134 -11.42 -12.30 1.11
C LEU A 134 -11.62 -13.79 1.42
N LYS A 135 -12.77 -14.36 1.05
CA LYS A 135 -13.03 -15.79 1.24
C LYS A 135 -12.07 -16.69 0.46
N LYS A 136 -11.39 -16.15 -0.55
CA LYS A 136 -10.34 -16.85 -1.30
C LYS A 136 -8.98 -16.80 -0.60
N LEU A 137 -8.78 -15.85 0.30
CA LEU A 137 -7.63 -15.82 1.19
C LEU A 137 -7.79 -16.96 2.21
N LYS A 138 -7.27 -18.13 1.88
CA LYS A 138 -7.06 -19.21 2.85
C LYS A 138 -5.89 -18.80 3.74
N VAL A 139 -6.19 -18.11 4.83
CA VAL A 139 -5.25 -17.81 5.90
C VAL A 139 -5.41 -18.88 6.97
#